data_f4c73e95aa2fcbe281537e8ad4cd089c
#
_entry.id   f4c73e95aa2fcbe281537e8ad4cd089c
#
_cell.length_a   1.000
_cell.length_b   1.000
_cell.length_c   1.000
_cell.angle_alpha   90.00
_cell.angle_beta   90.00
_cell.angle_gamma   90.00
#
_symmetry.space_group_name_H-M   'P 1'
#
loop_
_entity.id
_entity.type
_entity.pdbx_description
1 polymer ?
#
loop_
_entity_poly.entity_id
_entity_poly.type
_entity_poly.pdbx_seq_one_letter_code
_entity_poly.pdbx_strand_id
1 'polypeptide(L)'
;MLTDHKVCDNIKNISDFKSINDMTTLEIQNVGPLQSAYIEFKKCTLFIGEQGAGKSTIAKLYSLFTWLEKGLLRHTISEGSVVKYNRFKNKYAAYHNLKSYFSEHSYILYTGEQYVFEYENEHLDIRRNDSNGELNSAKVMYVP
;
A
#
# COMPACT_ATOMS: atom_id res chain seq x y z
N MET A 1 -4.86 17.83 -4.49
CA MET A 1 -3.41 17.76 -4.30
C MET A 1 -3.14 17.56 -2.82
N LEU A 2 -2.47 16.47 -2.44
CA LEU A 2 -2.06 16.24 -1.05
C LEU A 2 -0.79 17.05 -0.82
N THR A 3 -0.88 18.12 -0.06
CA THR A 3 0.25 19.05 0.15
C THR A 3 0.96 18.87 1.47
N ASP A 4 0.39 18.18 2.45
CA ASP A 4 1.02 17.96 3.75
C ASP A 4 0.72 16.59 4.33
N HIS A 5 1.73 15.77 4.50
CA HIS A 5 1.72 14.68 5.45
C HIS A 5 2.61 15.07 6.63
N LYS A 6 2.03 15.18 7.81
CA LYS A 6 2.81 15.35 9.03
C LYS A 6 3.17 14.00 9.60
N VAL A 7 4.44 13.81 9.86
CA VAL A 7 4.97 12.65 10.59
C VAL A 7 4.93 12.95 12.07
N CYS A 8 4.37 12.05 12.86
CA CYS A 8 4.39 12.16 14.32
C CYS A 8 5.79 11.86 14.86
N ASP A 9 6.61 12.87 15.04
CA ASP A 9 8.00 12.72 15.51
C ASP A 9 8.18 12.68 17.05
N ASN A 10 7.10 12.53 17.82
CA ASN A 10 7.16 12.63 19.29
C ASN A 10 6.95 11.31 20.03
N ILE A 11 7.68 10.25 19.67
CA ILE A 11 7.88 9.13 20.59
C ILE A 11 9.37 8.84 20.68
N LYS A 12 10.03 9.54 21.61
CA LYS A 12 11.37 9.19 22.06
C LYS A 12 11.27 7.92 22.91
N ASN A 13 11.61 6.77 22.34
CA ASN A 13 12.23 5.64 23.07
C ASN A 13 12.80 4.58 22.12
N ILE A 14 14.12 4.47 22.15
CA ILE A 14 15.00 3.29 22.29
C ILE A 14 14.85 2.13 21.27
N SER A 15 14.05 2.24 20.23
CA SER A 15 14.08 1.25 19.13
C SER A 15 14.46 1.86 17.79
N ASP A 16 15.14 3.00 17.79
CA ASP A 16 15.47 3.77 16.57
C ASP A 16 16.67 3.23 15.80
N PHE A 17 17.08 1.99 16.06
CA PHE A 17 18.05 1.26 15.26
C PHE A 17 17.38 0.14 14.46
N LYS A 18 16.30 0.46 13.75
CA LYS A 18 15.85 -0.39 12.67
C LYS A 18 16.28 0.22 11.35
N SER A 19 17.06 -0.56 10.63
CA SER A 19 17.76 -0.21 9.40
C SER A 19 16.91 0.61 8.42
N ILE A 20 17.57 1.48 7.70
CA ILE A 20 17.09 2.34 6.60
C ILE A 20 16.29 1.59 5.51
N ASN A 21 16.21 0.26 5.59
CA ASN A 21 15.58 -0.61 4.59
C ASN A 21 14.12 -1.02 4.91
N ASP A 22 13.53 -0.60 6.03
CA ASP A 22 12.17 -0.97 6.44
C ASP A 22 11.10 0.06 6.02
N MET A 23 11.37 0.89 5.02
CA MET A 23 10.41 1.89 4.57
C MET A 23 9.43 1.30 3.56
N THR A 24 8.16 1.24 3.95
CA THR A 24 7.07 0.94 3.02
C THR A 24 6.74 2.19 2.22
N THR A 25 6.69 2.07 0.90
CA THR A 25 6.36 3.16 0.00
C THR A 25 5.17 2.81 -0.89
N LEU A 26 4.42 3.82 -1.28
CA LEU A 26 3.29 3.70 -2.19
C LEU A 26 3.33 4.83 -3.21
N GLU A 27 3.51 4.48 -4.47
CA GLU A 27 3.38 5.38 -5.61
C GLU A 27 2.06 5.11 -6.33
N ILE A 28 1.32 6.16 -6.63
CA ILE A 28 -0.01 6.06 -7.24
C ILE A 28 -0.09 7.06 -8.39
N GLN A 29 -0.62 6.63 -9.53
CA GLN A 29 -0.94 7.50 -10.65
C GLN A 29 -2.32 7.13 -11.21
N ASN A 30 -3.16 8.13 -11.44
CA ASN A 30 -4.48 7.99 -12.06
C ASN A 30 -5.40 6.96 -11.37
N VAL A 31 -5.54 7.04 -10.07
CA VAL A 31 -6.46 6.19 -9.29
C VAL A 31 -7.49 7.07 -8.56
N GLY A 32 -8.74 7.00 -8.99
CA GLY A 32 -9.82 7.82 -8.45
C GLY A 32 -9.48 9.31 -8.45
N PRO A 33 -9.57 10.01 -7.30
CA PRO A 33 -9.25 11.44 -7.21
C PRO A 33 -7.75 11.73 -7.27
N LEU A 34 -6.89 10.72 -7.22
CA LEU A 34 -5.43 10.87 -7.20
C LEU A 34 -4.88 10.87 -8.62
N GLN A 35 -4.30 12.00 -9.04
CA GLN A 35 -3.57 12.10 -10.31
C GLN A 35 -2.15 11.55 -10.17
N SER A 36 -1.45 11.95 -9.10
CA SER A 36 -0.13 11.45 -8.75
C SER A 36 0.11 11.63 -7.27
N ALA A 37 0.63 10.60 -6.61
CA ALA A 37 1.01 10.65 -5.21
C ALA A 37 2.19 9.69 -4.96
N TYR A 38 3.13 10.11 -4.13
CA TYR A 38 4.20 9.28 -3.60
C TYR A 38 4.22 9.42 -2.08
N ILE A 39 4.10 8.31 -1.39
CA ILE A 39 4.01 8.29 0.07
C ILE A 39 5.03 7.31 0.65
N GLU A 40 5.79 7.79 1.61
CA GLU A 40 6.63 6.98 2.48
C GLU A 40 5.91 6.77 3.80
N PHE A 41 5.57 5.53 4.12
CA PHE A 41 4.90 5.20 5.37
C PHE A 41 5.92 5.03 6.48
N LYS A 42 5.73 5.78 7.54
CA LYS A 42 6.50 5.67 8.77
C LYS A 42 5.63 5.05 9.87
N LYS A 43 6.21 4.85 11.04
CA LYS A 43 5.53 4.28 12.21
C LYS A 43 4.21 5.00 12.56
N CYS A 44 4.13 6.29 12.28
CA CYS A 44 2.92 7.09 12.34
C CYS A 44 2.89 8.03 11.13
N THR A 45 1.84 7.93 10.31
CA THR A 45 1.63 8.80 9.15
C THR A 45 0.23 9.41 9.25
N LEU A 46 0.15 10.73 9.22
CA LEU A 46 -1.11 11.47 9.29
C LEU A 46 -1.37 12.19 7.97
N PHE A 47 -2.54 11.97 7.38
CA PHE A 47 -2.98 12.66 6.17
C PHE A 47 -3.91 13.82 6.53
N ILE A 48 -3.56 15.01 6.08
CA ILE A 48 -4.35 16.22 6.23
C ILE A 48 -4.63 16.79 4.83
N GLY A 49 -5.83 17.25 4.60
CA GLY A 49 -6.21 17.85 3.33
C GLY A 49 -7.72 18.01 3.22
N GLU A 50 -8.17 18.62 2.15
CA GLU A 50 -9.59 18.85 1.86
C GLU A 50 -10.34 17.54 1.65
N GLN A 51 -11.66 17.60 1.79
CA GLN A 51 -12.55 16.50 1.46
C GLN A 51 -12.42 16.16 -0.04
N GLY A 52 -12.31 14.88 -0.36
CA GLY A 52 -12.16 14.43 -1.75
C GLY A 52 -10.71 14.46 -2.28
N ALA A 53 -9.71 14.85 -1.48
CA ALA A 53 -8.31 14.87 -1.89
C ALA A 53 -7.64 13.50 -2.01
N GLY A 54 -8.37 12.41 -1.76
CA GLY A 54 -7.84 11.04 -1.92
C GLY A 54 -7.21 10.43 -0.67
N LYS A 55 -7.34 11.05 0.51
CA LYS A 55 -6.80 10.53 1.77
C LYS A 55 -7.31 9.12 2.09
N SER A 56 -8.61 8.91 1.97
CA SER A 56 -9.23 7.60 2.20
C SER A 56 -8.79 6.57 1.15
N THR A 57 -8.56 6.98 -0.08
CA THR A 57 -8.07 6.12 -1.16
C THR A 57 -6.67 5.60 -0.83
N ILE A 58 -5.76 6.48 -0.39
CA ILE A 58 -4.41 6.10 0.04
C ILE A 58 -4.46 5.12 1.20
N ALA A 59 -5.24 5.43 2.24
CA ALA A 59 -5.37 4.58 3.42
C ALA A 59 -5.93 3.19 3.07
N LYS A 60 -6.93 3.12 2.19
CA LYS A 60 -7.51 1.85 1.71
C LYS A 60 -6.51 1.03 0.90
N LEU A 61 -5.78 1.67 -0.03
CA LEU A 61 -4.76 1.00 -0.83
C LEU A 61 -3.63 0.46 0.07
N TYR A 62 -3.14 1.27 1.00
CA TYR A 62 -2.12 0.84 1.95
C TYR A 62 -2.59 -0.37 2.78
N SER A 63 -3.80 -0.30 3.32
CA SER A 63 -4.40 -1.40 4.07
C SER A 63 -4.53 -2.67 3.22
N LEU A 64 -4.99 -2.53 1.99
CA LEU A 64 -5.16 -3.63 1.04
C LEU A 64 -3.83 -4.33 0.74
N PHE A 65 -2.81 -3.58 0.33
CA PHE A 65 -1.51 -4.16 0.01
C PHE A 65 -0.82 -4.79 1.22
N THR A 66 -0.90 -4.16 2.38
CA THR A 66 -0.36 -4.72 3.62
C THR A 66 -1.08 -6.02 4.01
N TRP A 67 -2.39 -6.09 3.81
CA TRP A 67 -3.16 -7.31 4.04
C TRP A 67 -2.77 -8.41 3.06
N LEU A 68 -2.61 -8.10 1.77
CA LEU A 68 -2.14 -9.04 0.75
C LEU A 68 -0.74 -9.57 1.08
N GLU A 69 0.18 -8.69 1.44
CA GLU A 69 1.53 -9.06 1.83
C GLU A 69 1.53 -10.06 3.01
N LYS A 70 0.76 -9.78 4.05
CA LYS A 70 0.62 -10.68 5.19
C LYS A 70 -0.03 -12.01 4.82
N GLY A 71 -1.00 -11.98 3.93
CA GLY A 71 -1.66 -13.18 3.44
C GLY A 71 -0.70 -14.08 2.65
N LEU A 72 0.14 -13.51 1.82
CA LEU A 72 1.19 -14.23 1.09
C LEU A 72 2.24 -14.81 2.03
N LEU A 73 2.70 -14.03 3.01
CA LEU A 73 3.68 -14.48 4.01
C LEU A 73 3.18 -15.65 4.85
N ARG A 74 1.91 -15.63 5.20
CA ARG A 74 1.28 -16.71 5.99
C ARG A 74 0.79 -17.87 5.14
N HIS A 75 0.98 -17.83 3.83
CA HIS A 75 0.46 -18.81 2.87
C HIS A 75 -1.05 -19.01 2.94
N THR A 76 -1.80 -18.01 3.44
CA THR A 76 -3.27 -18.01 3.43
C THR A 76 -3.86 -17.64 2.09
N ILE A 77 -3.08 -16.91 1.29
CA ILE A 77 -3.36 -16.58 -0.12
C ILE A 77 -2.15 -16.94 -0.98
N SER A 78 -2.37 -17.32 -2.24
CA SER A 78 -1.32 -17.54 -3.22
C SER A 78 -1.26 -16.38 -4.21
N GLU A 79 -0.08 -16.09 -4.77
CA GLU A 79 0.10 -15.07 -5.80
C GLU A 79 -0.87 -15.29 -6.97
N GLY A 80 -0.98 -16.52 -7.45
CA GLY A 80 -1.90 -16.86 -8.53
C GLY A 80 -3.37 -16.60 -8.19
N SER A 81 -3.76 -16.66 -6.92
CA SER A 81 -5.13 -16.34 -6.50
C SER A 81 -5.44 -14.85 -6.55
N VAL A 82 -4.42 -14.01 -6.49
CA VAL A 82 -4.55 -12.55 -6.54
C VAL A 82 -4.50 -12.04 -7.99
N VAL A 83 -3.53 -12.56 -8.76
CA VAL A 83 -3.22 -12.08 -10.11
C VAL A 83 -4.22 -12.59 -11.16
N LYS A 84 -4.59 -13.88 -11.10
CA LYS A 84 -5.45 -14.50 -12.12
C LYS A 84 -6.82 -13.82 -12.23
N TYR A 85 -7.31 -13.69 -13.46
CA TYR A 85 -8.64 -13.17 -13.78
C TYR A 85 -8.89 -11.75 -13.25
N ASN A 86 -7.86 -10.94 -13.15
CA ASN A 86 -7.95 -9.58 -12.60
C ASN A 86 -8.65 -9.53 -11.23
N ARG A 87 -8.41 -10.54 -10.40
CA ARG A 87 -9.03 -10.64 -9.07
C ARG A 87 -8.63 -9.50 -8.15
N PHE A 88 -7.43 -8.97 -8.34
CA PHE A 88 -7.01 -7.79 -7.60
C PHE A 88 -8.04 -6.67 -7.72
N LYS A 89 -8.39 -6.26 -8.93
CA LYS A 89 -9.39 -5.21 -9.18
C LYS A 89 -10.81 -5.66 -8.81
N ASN A 90 -11.20 -6.86 -9.27
CA ASN A 90 -12.60 -7.30 -9.22
C ASN A 90 -13.04 -7.86 -7.86
N LYS A 91 -12.10 -8.33 -7.04
CA LYS A 91 -12.39 -8.90 -5.73
C LYS A 91 -11.82 -8.04 -4.61
N TYR A 92 -10.50 -7.85 -4.59
CA TYR A 92 -9.83 -7.22 -3.47
C TYR A 92 -10.02 -5.70 -3.42
N ALA A 93 -9.81 -5.00 -4.53
CA ALA A 93 -10.09 -3.58 -4.60
C ALA A 93 -11.59 -3.27 -4.50
N ALA A 94 -12.43 -4.13 -5.07
CA ALA A 94 -13.88 -4.01 -4.97
C ALA A 94 -14.38 -4.09 -3.51
N TYR A 95 -13.76 -4.89 -2.67
CA TYR A 95 -14.08 -4.98 -1.24
C TYR A 95 -13.94 -3.62 -0.52
N HIS A 96 -12.98 -2.81 -0.94
CA HIS A 96 -12.76 -1.46 -0.43
C HIS A 96 -13.50 -0.36 -1.21
N ASN A 97 -14.41 -0.74 -2.11
CA ASN A 97 -15.11 0.18 -3.01
C ASN A 97 -14.16 1.00 -3.91
N LEU A 98 -13.04 0.40 -4.30
CA LEU A 98 -12.04 1.05 -5.16
C LEU A 98 -12.12 0.60 -6.62
N LYS A 99 -12.95 -0.38 -6.97
CA LYS A 99 -13.00 -0.96 -8.32
C LYS A 99 -13.19 0.09 -9.41
N SER A 100 -14.08 1.06 -9.18
CA SER A 100 -14.38 2.13 -10.14
C SER A 100 -13.27 3.19 -10.26
N TYR A 101 -12.29 3.18 -9.37
CA TYR A 101 -11.18 4.14 -9.36
C TYR A 101 -10.04 3.74 -10.30
N PHE A 102 -10.04 2.47 -10.75
CA PHE A 102 -9.01 1.94 -11.64
C PHE A 102 -9.40 2.12 -13.10
N SER A 103 -8.50 2.68 -13.89
CA SER A 103 -8.59 2.81 -15.35
C SER A 103 -7.42 2.10 -16.01
N GLU A 104 -7.42 2.05 -17.33
CA GLU A 104 -6.29 1.53 -18.12
C GLU A 104 -4.99 2.33 -17.93
N HIS A 105 -5.08 3.58 -17.47
CA HIS A 105 -3.95 4.46 -17.19
C HIS A 105 -3.54 4.46 -15.72
N SER A 106 -4.17 3.64 -14.90
CA SER A 106 -3.84 3.56 -13.47
C SER A 106 -2.53 2.81 -13.27
N TYR A 107 -1.67 3.40 -12.46
CA TYR A 107 -0.41 2.81 -12.03
C TYR A 107 -0.30 2.84 -10.52
N ILE A 108 0.13 1.75 -9.92
CA ILE A 108 0.43 1.67 -8.50
C ILE A 108 1.69 0.85 -8.31
N LEU A 109 2.62 1.37 -7.53
CA LEU A 109 3.78 0.63 -7.05
C LEU A 109 3.78 0.67 -5.52
N TYR A 110 3.55 -0.46 -4.91
CA TYR A 110 3.69 -0.64 -3.47
C TYR A 110 4.96 -1.44 -3.18
N THR A 111 5.86 -0.86 -2.41
CA THR A 111 7.06 -1.53 -1.92
C THR A 111 6.91 -1.79 -0.43
N GLY A 112 6.60 -3.03 -0.09
CA GLY A 112 6.46 -3.49 1.29
C GLY A 112 7.74 -4.05 1.86
N GLU A 113 7.66 -4.61 3.06
CA GLU A 113 8.82 -5.21 3.75
C GLU A 113 9.31 -6.47 3.02
N GLN A 114 8.42 -7.30 2.50
CA GLN A 114 8.72 -8.62 1.91
C GLN A 114 8.29 -8.77 0.45
N TYR A 115 7.33 -7.97 0.01
CA TYR A 115 6.79 -8.03 -1.33
C TYR A 115 6.69 -6.66 -1.97
N VAL A 116 6.84 -6.64 -3.27
CA VAL A 116 6.57 -5.49 -4.14
C VAL A 116 5.38 -5.84 -5.02
N PHE A 117 4.39 -4.95 -5.04
CA PHE A 117 3.21 -5.07 -5.89
C PHE A 117 3.22 -3.94 -6.91
N GLU A 118 3.15 -4.29 -8.18
CA GLU A 118 3.11 -3.34 -9.28
C GLU A 118 1.83 -3.56 -10.10
N TYR A 119 1.00 -2.55 -10.16
CA TYR A 119 -0.24 -2.57 -10.95
C TYR A 119 -0.11 -1.62 -12.12
N GLU A 120 -0.16 -2.15 -13.33
CA GLU A 120 -0.09 -1.41 -14.57
C GLU A 120 -0.88 -2.13 -15.66
N ASN A 121 -1.48 -1.37 -16.59
CA ASN A 121 -2.24 -1.94 -17.72
C ASN A 121 -3.27 -2.99 -17.30
N GLU A 122 -3.99 -2.72 -16.22
CA GLU A 122 -4.99 -3.62 -15.62
C GLU A 122 -4.42 -4.97 -15.14
N HIS A 123 -3.12 -5.09 -15.00
CA HIS A 123 -2.43 -6.28 -14.52
C HIS A 123 -1.66 -5.99 -13.23
N LEU A 124 -1.68 -6.96 -12.30
CA LEU A 124 -0.91 -6.90 -11.05
C LEU A 124 0.24 -7.90 -11.12
N ASP A 125 1.46 -7.39 -10.97
CA ASP A 125 2.66 -8.18 -10.76
C ASP A 125 3.04 -8.20 -9.28
N ILE A 126 3.48 -9.35 -8.82
CA ILE A 126 3.92 -9.57 -7.44
C ILE A 126 5.33 -10.15 -7.48
N ARG A 127 6.24 -9.52 -6.75
CA ARG A 127 7.62 -10.01 -6.62
C ARG A 127 8.10 -9.89 -5.18
N ARG A 128 9.05 -10.71 -4.78
CA ARG A 128 9.68 -10.58 -3.47
C ARG A 128 10.58 -9.36 -3.42
N ASN A 129 10.60 -8.71 -2.25
CA ASN A 129 11.53 -7.63 -1.97
C ASN A 129 12.78 -8.23 -1.34
N ASP A 130 13.81 -8.46 -2.15
CA ASP A 130 15.06 -9.09 -1.72
C ASP A 130 15.94 -8.17 -0.83
N SER A 131 15.50 -6.95 -0.58
CA SER A 131 16.23 -5.95 0.22
C SER A 131 16.20 -6.25 1.72
N ASN A 132 15.29 -7.09 2.19
CA ASN A 132 15.06 -7.34 3.63
C ASN A 132 15.19 -8.84 3.96
N GLY A 133 16.31 -9.19 4.56
CA GLY A 133 16.48 -10.51 5.19
C GLY A 133 15.85 -10.51 6.59
N GLU A 134 14.86 -11.37 6.82
CA GLU A 134 14.15 -11.73 8.05
C GLU A 134 12.79 -11.10 8.32
N LEU A 135 11.87 -12.00 8.69
CA LEU A 135 10.46 -11.80 8.97
C LEU A 135 10.19 -10.94 10.20
N ASN A 136 9.72 -9.73 10.00
CA ASN A 136 9.05 -8.95 11.04
C ASN A 136 7.61 -8.65 10.63
N SER A 137 6.65 -9.28 11.31
CA SER A 137 5.23 -9.06 11.03
C SER A 137 4.71 -7.83 11.79
N ALA A 138 4.70 -6.66 11.16
CA ALA A 138 3.95 -5.53 11.67
C ALA A 138 2.43 -5.81 11.64
N LYS A 139 1.70 -5.37 12.66
CA LYS A 139 0.22 -5.42 12.65
C LYS A 139 -0.30 -4.10 12.09
N VAL A 140 -1.09 -4.18 11.02
CA VAL A 140 -1.82 -3.04 10.48
C VAL A 140 -3.30 -3.23 10.78
N MET A 141 -3.90 -2.21 11.37
CA MET A 141 -5.34 -2.14 11.59
C MET A 141 -5.84 -0.88 10.89
N TYR A 142 -6.75 -1.06 9.94
CA TYR A 142 -7.53 0.03 9.40
C TYR A 142 -8.79 0.20 10.25
N VAL A 143 -8.95 1.38 10.81
CA VAL A 143 -10.17 1.79 11.51
C VAL A 143 -10.83 2.84 10.65
N PRO A 144 -12.04 2.57 10.12
CA PRO A 144 -12.77 3.52 9.29
C PRO A 144 -13.21 4.75 10.07
#